data_5e0ab7fb828cc6abe0553af250167642
#
_entry.id   5e0ab7fb828cc6abe0553af250167642
#
_cell.length_a   1.000
_cell.length_b   1.000
_cell.length_c   1.000
_cell.angle_alpha   90.00
_cell.angle_beta   90.00
_cell.angle_gamma   90.00
#
_symmetry.space_group_name_H-M   'P 1'
#
loop_
_entity.id
_entity.type
_entity.pdbx_description
1 polymer ?
#
loop_
_entity_poly.entity_id
_entity_poly.type
_entity_poly.pdbx_seq_one_letter_code
_entity_poly.pdbx_strand_id
1 'polypeptide(L)'
;MTQNQLDKKSEAWSALFSEPMSDLVKRYTASVFFDKRLWQADIEGSLAHAGMLAAQGIIAKQDHAEIERGMAQIRAEIESGAFEWKLDLEDVHLNIEARLTQLVGDAGKRLHTGRSRNDQVATDVRLWLRGEIDLIAELLVALQVSLVDIAEKNVEVILPGFTHLQVAQPVSFGHHMLAYVEMFSRDAERLQDVRKRVNRLPLGAAALAGTSYPLDRELVAKTLKMDGVCQNSLDAVSDRDFAIEFSAAASLCMVHISRMSEELILWMSQNFGFIQIADRFTTGSSIMPQKKNPDVPELARGKTGRVVGHLMALITLMKGQPLAYNKDNQEDKEPLFDTVDTLKDTLRIFAEMIGGITVKPEAMEAAALRGYATATDLADYLVKKGLPFRDAHETVAHAVKAATSHKVDLAELPLAVLQQFNPSIEKDVYDVLSLRGSLNARNILGGTAPAQVKAQIARHRTRLA
;
A
#
# COMPACT_ATOMS: atom_id res chain seq x y z
N MET A 1 -18.36 -34.37 -35.48
CA MET A 1 -17.82 -33.40 -34.51
C MET A 1 -18.85 -32.29 -34.40
N THR A 2 -19.62 -32.23 -33.32
CA THR A 2 -20.57 -31.13 -33.07
C THR A 2 -19.75 -29.88 -32.78
N GLN A 3 -19.85 -28.87 -33.67
CA GLN A 3 -19.23 -27.57 -33.45
C GLN A 3 -19.67 -27.02 -32.10
N ASN A 4 -18.70 -26.60 -31.28
CA ASN A 4 -18.97 -26.01 -29.98
C ASN A 4 -19.73 -24.70 -30.17
N GLN A 5 -20.94 -24.56 -29.63
CA GLN A 5 -21.72 -23.32 -29.72
C GLN A 5 -20.97 -22.09 -29.18
N LEU A 6 -20.00 -22.29 -28.28
CA LEU A 6 -19.18 -21.22 -27.71
C LEU A 6 -18.15 -20.67 -28.70
N ASP A 7 -17.71 -21.49 -29.69
CA ASP A 7 -16.79 -21.04 -30.74
C ASP A 7 -17.46 -20.06 -31.73
N LYS A 8 -18.79 -19.91 -31.68
CA LYS A 8 -19.61 -19.09 -32.57
C LYS A 8 -20.31 -17.93 -31.86
N LYS A 9 -19.86 -17.50 -30.66
CA LYS A 9 -20.48 -16.38 -29.94
C LYS A 9 -20.59 -15.11 -30.79
N SER A 10 -19.65 -14.90 -31.69
CA SER A 10 -19.66 -13.78 -32.62
C SER A 10 -20.70 -13.89 -33.75
N GLU A 11 -21.21 -15.09 -34.02
CA GLU A 11 -22.13 -15.30 -35.18
C GLU A 11 -23.61 -15.18 -34.78
N ALA A 12 -24.02 -15.61 -33.59
CA ALA A 12 -25.33 -15.31 -32.98
C ALA A 12 -25.36 -15.77 -31.52
N TRP A 13 -25.49 -14.87 -30.59
CA TRP A 13 -25.63 -15.14 -29.15
C TRP A 13 -26.85 -15.99 -28.79
N SER A 14 -27.90 -15.81 -29.54
CA SER A 14 -29.14 -16.59 -29.45
C SER A 14 -30.00 -16.36 -30.67
N ALA A 15 -31.05 -17.16 -30.81
CA ALA A 15 -32.07 -16.96 -31.83
C ALA A 15 -32.80 -15.60 -31.78
N LEU A 16 -32.51 -14.77 -30.80
CA LEU A 16 -33.07 -13.42 -30.63
C LEU A 16 -32.37 -12.36 -31.49
N PHE A 17 -31.13 -12.60 -31.94
CA PHE A 17 -30.35 -11.62 -32.67
C PHE A 17 -30.45 -11.91 -34.19
N SER A 18 -30.69 -10.86 -34.97
CA SER A 18 -30.84 -10.94 -36.41
C SER A 18 -29.53 -10.73 -37.19
N GLU A 19 -28.49 -10.24 -36.50
CA GLU A 19 -27.18 -9.97 -37.09
C GLU A 19 -26.05 -10.22 -36.12
N PRO A 20 -24.83 -10.54 -36.58
CA PRO A 20 -23.68 -10.73 -35.72
C PRO A 20 -23.20 -9.41 -35.10
N MET A 21 -22.51 -9.50 -33.92
CA MET A 21 -21.89 -8.34 -33.29
C MET A 21 -20.76 -7.78 -34.18
N SER A 22 -20.71 -6.46 -34.34
CA SER A 22 -19.64 -5.81 -35.09
C SER A 22 -18.28 -5.95 -34.38
N ASP A 23 -17.19 -5.97 -35.14
CA ASP A 23 -15.83 -6.08 -34.60
C ASP A 23 -15.45 -4.88 -33.73
N LEU A 24 -16.02 -3.70 -33.98
CA LEU A 24 -15.84 -2.52 -33.15
C LEU A 24 -16.45 -2.72 -31.76
N VAL A 25 -17.68 -3.27 -31.69
CA VAL A 25 -18.36 -3.57 -30.43
C VAL A 25 -17.61 -4.66 -29.67
N LYS A 26 -17.16 -5.72 -30.33
CA LYS A 26 -16.35 -6.79 -29.69
C LYS A 26 -15.12 -6.22 -28.99
N ARG A 27 -14.34 -5.36 -29.67
CA ARG A 27 -13.15 -4.72 -29.11
C ARG A 27 -13.48 -3.77 -27.98
N TYR A 28 -14.59 -3.02 -28.08
CA TYR A 28 -14.99 -2.03 -27.10
C TYR A 28 -15.50 -2.68 -25.80
N THR A 29 -16.13 -3.84 -25.90
CA THR A 29 -16.76 -4.51 -24.75
C THR A 29 -15.92 -5.64 -24.14
N ALA A 30 -14.87 -6.09 -24.82
CA ALA A 30 -14.02 -7.16 -24.31
C ALA A 30 -13.10 -6.68 -23.18
N SER A 31 -12.90 -7.56 -22.21
CA SER A 31 -12.05 -7.32 -21.03
C SER A 31 -10.86 -8.26 -20.91
N VAL A 32 -10.76 -9.27 -21.80
CA VAL A 32 -9.72 -10.30 -21.72
C VAL A 32 -8.28 -9.76 -21.66
N PHE A 33 -8.03 -8.56 -22.19
CA PHE A 33 -6.71 -7.94 -22.19
C PHE A 33 -6.18 -7.64 -20.80
N PHE A 34 -7.06 -7.28 -19.85
CA PHE A 34 -6.70 -6.96 -18.48
C PHE A 34 -7.23 -7.98 -17.49
N ASP A 35 -8.43 -8.57 -17.71
CA ASP A 35 -9.03 -9.48 -16.73
C ASP A 35 -8.45 -10.91 -16.75
N LYS A 36 -7.68 -11.26 -17.79
CA LYS A 36 -6.95 -12.55 -17.84
C LYS A 36 -6.08 -12.80 -16.60
N ARG A 37 -5.68 -11.76 -15.85
CA ARG A 37 -4.96 -11.93 -14.57
C ARG A 37 -5.78 -12.61 -13.48
N LEU A 38 -7.11 -12.67 -13.63
CA LEU A 38 -7.99 -13.36 -12.70
C LEU A 38 -8.05 -14.88 -12.90
N TRP A 39 -7.33 -15.44 -13.85
CA TRP A 39 -7.43 -16.85 -14.26
C TRP A 39 -7.30 -17.85 -13.11
N GLN A 40 -6.41 -17.57 -12.12
CA GLN A 40 -6.25 -18.44 -10.95
C GLN A 40 -7.50 -18.42 -10.07
N ALA A 41 -8.02 -17.23 -9.79
CA ALA A 41 -9.23 -17.06 -9.01
C ALA A 41 -10.44 -17.70 -9.71
N ASP A 42 -10.57 -17.56 -11.04
CA ASP A 42 -11.63 -18.18 -11.81
C ASP A 42 -11.58 -19.71 -11.76
N ILE A 43 -10.40 -20.31 -11.89
CA ILE A 43 -10.23 -21.76 -11.76
C ILE A 43 -10.56 -22.22 -10.35
N GLU A 44 -10.06 -21.54 -9.31
CA GLU A 44 -10.34 -21.89 -7.91
C GLU A 44 -11.82 -21.78 -7.57
N GLY A 45 -12.46 -20.67 -7.94
CA GLY A 45 -13.90 -20.47 -7.77
C GLY A 45 -14.73 -21.50 -8.51
N SER A 46 -14.35 -21.81 -9.75
CA SER A 46 -15.03 -22.81 -10.59
C SER A 46 -14.90 -24.23 -10.03
N LEU A 47 -13.74 -24.62 -9.52
CA LEU A 47 -13.53 -25.92 -8.88
C LEU A 47 -14.33 -26.06 -7.59
N ALA A 48 -14.35 -25.02 -6.75
CA ALA A 48 -15.16 -25.02 -5.53
C ALA A 48 -16.66 -25.12 -5.85
N HIS A 49 -17.13 -24.42 -6.88
CA HIS A 49 -18.50 -24.50 -7.34
C HIS A 49 -18.85 -25.90 -7.87
N ALA A 50 -18.01 -26.47 -8.74
CA ALA A 50 -18.22 -27.83 -9.26
C ALA A 50 -18.26 -28.89 -8.16
N GLY A 51 -17.37 -28.81 -7.18
CA GLY A 51 -17.35 -29.69 -6.01
C GLY A 51 -18.66 -29.62 -5.21
N MET A 52 -19.16 -28.41 -4.98
CA MET A 52 -20.44 -28.18 -4.33
C MET A 52 -21.61 -28.75 -5.15
N LEU A 53 -21.64 -28.49 -6.47
CA LEU A 53 -22.71 -29.04 -7.35
C LEU A 53 -22.76 -30.58 -7.29
N ALA A 54 -21.61 -31.24 -7.29
CA ALA A 54 -21.50 -32.69 -7.16
C ALA A 54 -21.92 -33.18 -5.77
N ALA A 55 -21.52 -32.45 -4.71
CA ALA A 55 -21.93 -32.80 -3.32
C ALA A 55 -23.44 -32.69 -3.12
N GLN A 56 -24.09 -31.72 -3.75
CA GLN A 56 -25.54 -31.52 -3.74
C GLN A 56 -26.30 -32.44 -4.75
N GLY A 57 -25.58 -33.25 -5.52
CA GLY A 57 -26.20 -34.15 -6.52
C GLY A 57 -26.79 -33.42 -7.74
N ILE A 58 -26.40 -32.15 -7.97
CA ILE A 58 -26.86 -31.33 -9.12
C ILE A 58 -26.13 -31.75 -10.38
N ILE A 59 -24.88 -32.13 -10.30
CA ILE A 59 -24.11 -32.79 -11.37
C ILE A 59 -23.60 -34.15 -10.89
N ALA A 60 -23.26 -35.00 -11.84
CA ALA A 60 -22.70 -36.32 -11.51
C ALA A 60 -21.27 -36.22 -10.98
N LYS A 61 -20.85 -37.13 -10.10
CA LYS A 61 -19.43 -37.20 -9.66
C LYS A 61 -18.45 -37.36 -10.81
N GLN A 62 -18.90 -38.05 -11.90
CA GLN A 62 -18.08 -38.18 -13.11
C GLN A 62 -17.86 -36.81 -13.79
N ASP A 63 -18.91 -35.97 -13.88
CA ASP A 63 -18.78 -34.61 -14.42
C ASP A 63 -17.79 -33.78 -13.61
N HIS A 64 -17.82 -33.85 -12.27
CA HIS A 64 -16.90 -33.18 -11.38
C HIS A 64 -15.44 -33.62 -11.65
N ALA A 65 -15.18 -34.94 -11.72
CA ALA A 65 -13.83 -35.44 -12.01
C ALA A 65 -13.30 -34.98 -13.38
N GLU A 66 -14.17 -34.93 -14.42
CA GLU A 66 -13.81 -34.41 -15.71
C GLU A 66 -13.50 -32.90 -15.67
N ILE A 67 -14.28 -32.10 -14.94
CA ILE A 67 -14.05 -30.68 -14.74
C ILE A 67 -12.69 -30.46 -14.03
N GLU A 68 -12.41 -31.21 -12.96
CA GLU A 68 -11.11 -31.12 -12.27
C GLU A 68 -9.93 -31.41 -13.21
N ARG A 69 -10.03 -32.48 -13.99
CA ARG A 69 -9.02 -32.84 -15.00
C ARG A 69 -8.83 -31.74 -16.03
N GLY A 70 -9.92 -31.21 -16.58
CA GLY A 70 -9.88 -30.13 -17.58
C GLY A 70 -9.30 -28.85 -17.04
N MET A 71 -9.68 -28.45 -15.83
CA MET A 71 -9.13 -27.25 -15.18
C MET A 71 -7.64 -27.38 -14.84
N ALA A 72 -7.17 -28.58 -14.42
CA ALA A 72 -5.74 -28.82 -14.22
C ALA A 72 -4.95 -28.67 -15.52
N GLN A 73 -5.49 -29.16 -16.64
CA GLN A 73 -4.84 -28.97 -17.94
C GLN A 73 -4.83 -27.51 -18.38
N ILE A 74 -5.93 -26.77 -18.22
CA ILE A 74 -6.00 -25.33 -18.53
C ILE A 74 -4.99 -24.55 -17.71
N ARG A 75 -4.87 -24.83 -16.41
CA ARG A 75 -3.86 -24.23 -15.54
C ARG A 75 -2.44 -24.44 -16.10
N ALA A 76 -2.09 -25.67 -16.48
CA ALA A 76 -0.78 -25.97 -17.07
C ALA A 76 -0.56 -25.25 -18.41
N GLU A 77 -1.60 -25.14 -19.25
CA GLU A 77 -1.53 -24.40 -20.52
C GLU A 77 -1.29 -22.89 -20.29
N ILE A 78 -1.94 -22.29 -19.28
CA ILE A 78 -1.76 -20.87 -18.96
C ILE A 78 -0.36 -20.62 -18.35
N GLU A 79 0.07 -21.46 -17.40
CA GLU A 79 1.38 -21.35 -16.74
C GLU A 79 2.55 -21.51 -17.71
N SER A 80 2.39 -22.38 -18.73
CA SER A 80 3.40 -22.60 -19.79
C SER A 80 3.34 -21.55 -20.90
N GLY A 81 2.33 -20.67 -20.92
CA GLY A 81 2.09 -19.71 -22.00
C GLY A 81 1.51 -20.32 -23.27
N ALA A 82 1.05 -21.58 -23.24
CA ALA A 82 0.43 -22.28 -24.37
C ALA A 82 -1.06 -21.96 -24.55
N PHE A 83 -1.70 -21.36 -23.52
CA PHE A 83 -3.11 -21.00 -23.59
C PHE A 83 -3.33 -19.78 -24.49
N GLU A 84 -4.20 -19.91 -25.50
CA GLU A 84 -4.54 -18.82 -26.41
C GLU A 84 -5.75 -18.03 -25.89
N TRP A 85 -5.54 -16.77 -25.54
CA TRP A 85 -6.61 -15.84 -25.17
C TRP A 85 -7.26 -15.24 -26.41
N LYS A 86 -8.57 -15.43 -26.56
CA LYS A 86 -9.33 -15.01 -27.74
C LYS A 86 -10.21 -13.81 -27.40
N LEU A 87 -10.07 -12.73 -28.18
CA LEU A 87 -10.92 -11.54 -28.09
C LEU A 87 -12.41 -11.87 -28.30
N ASP A 88 -12.70 -12.76 -29.24
CA ASP A 88 -14.08 -13.17 -29.58
C ASP A 88 -14.80 -13.87 -28.41
N LEU A 89 -14.06 -14.29 -27.39
CA LEU A 89 -14.58 -14.87 -26.16
C LEU A 89 -14.67 -13.84 -25.01
N GLU A 90 -14.54 -12.56 -25.31
CA GLU A 90 -14.83 -11.40 -24.45
C GLU A 90 -13.98 -11.29 -23.17
N ASP A 91 -14.04 -12.27 -22.26
CA ASP A 91 -13.46 -12.21 -20.91
C ASP A 91 -12.66 -13.48 -20.56
N VAL A 92 -11.93 -13.44 -19.43
CA VAL A 92 -11.18 -14.58 -18.90
C VAL A 92 -12.06 -15.81 -18.69
N HIS A 93 -13.26 -15.59 -18.19
CA HIS A 93 -14.19 -16.65 -17.80
C HIS A 93 -14.68 -17.45 -18.99
N LEU A 94 -15.10 -16.77 -20.06
CA LEU A 94 -15.58 -17.45 -21.28
C LEU A 94 -14.44 -18.14 -22.03
N ASN A 95 -13.22 -17.57 -22.01
CA ASN A 95 -12.05 -18.23 -22.58
C ASN A 95 -11.76 -19.56 -21.86
N ILE A 96 -11.79 -19.58 -20.53
CA ILE A 96 -11.58 -20.79 -19.71
C ILE A 96 -12.74 -21.78 -19.94
N GLU A 97 -14.00 -21.33 -19.90
CA GLU A 97 -15.19 -22.16 -20.11
C GLU A 97 -15.20 -22.82 -21.49
N ALA A 98 -14.88 -22.08 -22.55
CA ALA A 98 -14.78 -22.59 -23.91
C ALA A 98 -13.69 -23.67 -24.02
N ARG A 99 -12.51 -23.41 -23.45
CA ARG A 99 -11.42 -24.40 -23.43
C ARG A 99 -11.78 -25.64 -22.63
N LEU A 100 -12.41 -25.48 -21.47
CA LEU A 100 -12.91 -26.61 -20.67
C LEU A 100 -13.88 -27.47 -21.46
N THR A 101 -14.84 -26.84 -22.13
CA THR A 101 -15.81 -27.55 -22.96
C THR A 101 -15.16 -28.32 -24.13
N GLN A 102 -14.11 -27.78 -24.75
CA GLN A 102 -13.32 -28.50 -25.76
C GLN A 102 -12.63 -29.74 -25.18
N LEU A 103 -12.14 -29.67 -23.94
CA LEU A 103 -11.41 -30.75 -23.29
C LEU A 103 -12.31 -31.86 -22.74
N VAL A 104 -13.49 -31.52 -22.18
CA VAL A 104 -14.32 -32.44 -21.41
C VAL A 104 -15.79 -32.52 -21.87
N GLY A 105 -16.12 -31.82 -22.96
CA GLY A 105 -17.45 -31.90 -23.56
C GLY A 105 -18.56 -31.36 -22.66
N ASP A 106 -19.66 -32.13 -22.54
CA ASP A 106 -20.86 -31.72 -21.80
C ASP A 106 -20.64 -31.51 -20.30
N ALA A 107 -19.66 -32.18 -19.71
CA ALA A 107 -19.27 -31.93 -18.31
C ALA A 107 -18.87 -30.46 -18.11
N GLY A 108 -18.08 -29.88 -19.04
CA GLY A 108 -17.71 -28.47 -19.02
C GLY A 108 -18.90 -27.51 -19.07
N LYS A 109 -19.92 -27.83 -19.89
CA LYS A 109 -21.15 -27.01 -19.99
C LYS A 109 -21.97 -27.04 -18.71
N ARG A 110 -21.93 -28.14 -17.94
CA ARG A 110 -22.65 -28.26 -16.66
C ARG A 110 -22.06 -27.41 -15.53
N LEU A 111 -20.81 -26.98 -15.66
CA LEU A 111 -20.16 -26.12 -14.68
C LEU A 111 -20.92 -24.79 -14.44
N HIS A 112 -21.61 -24.27 -15.45
CA HIS A 112 -22.35 -23.00 -15.35
C HIS A 112 -23.70 -23.13 -14.62
N THR A 113 -24.10 -24.35 -14.20
CA THR A 113 -25.38 -24.60 -13.51
C THR A 113 -25.45 -23.81 -12.20
N GLY A 114 -26.54 -23.06 -12.01
CA GLY A 114 -26.78 -22.27 -10.78
C GLY A 114 -25.84 -21.08 -10.60
N ARG A 115 -25.11 -20.67 -11.63
CA ARG A 115 -24.13 -19.56 -11.62
C ARG A 115 -24.45 -18.55 -12.71
N SER A 116 -24.08 -17.29 -12.48
CA SER A 116 -24.06 -16.23 -13.47
C SER A 116 -22.63 -15.67 -13.62
N ARG A 117 -22.36 -15.00 -14.73
CA ARG A 117 -21.14 -14.22 -14.88
C ARG A 117 -21.01 -13.17 -13.77
N ASN A 118 -22.14 -12.63 -13.29
CA ASN A 118 -22.15 -11.57 -12.28
C ASN A 118 -21.58 -12.01 -10.92
N ASP A 119 -22.02 -13.14 -10.38
CA ASP A 119 -21.50 -13.66 -9.11
C ASP A 119 -20.11 -14.30 -9.27
N GLN A 120 -19.80 -14.84 -10.44
CA GLN A 120 -18.49 -15.37 -10.78
C GLN A 120 -17.43 -14.26 -10.74
N VAL A 121 -17.60 -13.19 -11.52
CA VAL A 121 -16.61 -12.09 -11.55
C VAL A 121 -16.47 -11.40 -10.20
N ALA A 122 -17.56 -11.20 -9.46
CA ALA A 122 -17.52 -10.62 -8.12
C ALA A 122 -16.69 -11.49 -7.15
N THR A 123 -16.81 -12.82 -7.26
CA THR A 123 -16.01 -13.78 -6.47
C THR A 123 -14.54 -13.72 -6.85
N ASP A 124 -14.24 -13.74 -8.14
CA ASP A 124 -12.86 -13.79 -8.64
C ASP A 124 -12.06 -12.54 -8.30
N VAL A 125 -12.67 -11.35 -8.42
CA VAL A 125 -12.02 -10.10 -8.01
C VAL A 125 -11.72 -10.10 -6.50
N ARG A 126 -12.63 -10.61 -5.66
CA ARG A 126 -12.40 -10.73 -4.22
C ARG A 126 -11.32 -11.75 -3.87
N LEU A 127 -11.31 -12.93 -4.51
CA LEU A 127 -10.27 -13.95 -4.32
C LEU A 127 -8.90 -13.40 -4.70
N TRP A 128 -8.80 -12.77 -5.87
CA TRP A 128 -7.58 -12.15 -6.34
C TRP A 128 -7.10 -11.04 -5.40
N LEU A 129 -7.97 -10.08 -5.07
CA LEU A 129 -7.61 -8.95 -4.23
C LEU A 129 -7.20 -9.39 -2.82
N ARG A 130 -7.85 -10.43 -2.26
CA ARG A 130 -7.45 -11.02 -0.97
C ARG A 130 -5.99 -11.47 -0.99
N GLY A 131 -5.58 -12.20 -2.02
CA GLY A 131 -4.19 -12.65 -2.18
C GLY A 131 -3.21 -11.48 -2.35
N GLU A 132 -3.61 -10.45 -3.08
CA GLU A 132 -2.80 -9.26 -3.26
C GLU A 132 -2.66 -8.43 -1.95
N ILE A 133 -3.72 -8.36 -1.13
CA ILE A 133 -3.65 -7.72 0.19
C ILE A 133 -2.67 -8.47 1.10
N ASP A 134 -2.70 -9.80 1.09
CA ASP A 134 -1.79 -10.62 1.88
C ASP A 134 -0.32 -10.34 1.47
N LEU A 135 -0.04 -10.31 0.17
CA LEU A 135 1.29 -9.97 -0.35
C LEU A 135 1.70 -8.52 -0.01
N ILE A 136 0.78 -7.55 -0.12
CA ILE A 136 1.07 -6.16 0.23
C ILE A 136 1.37 -6.03 1.73
N ALA A 137 0.69 -6.78 2.59
CA ALA A 137 0.97 -6.81 4.02
C ALA A 137 2.40 -7.31 4.31
N GLU A 138 2.86 -8.36 3.62
CA GLU A 138 4.24 -8.84 3.71
C GLU A 138 5.26 -7.77 3.25
N LEU A 139 4.97 -7.06 2.16
CA LEU A 139 5.83 -5.99 1.67
C LEU A 139 5.89 -4.79 2.63
N LEU A 140 4.79 -4.47 3.31
CA LEU A 140 4.76 -3.46 4.37
C LEU A 140 5.60 -3.89 5.59
N VAL A 141 5.58 -5.16 5.94
CA VAL A 141 6.46 -5.70 6.99
C VAL A 141 7.93 -5.54 6.56
N ALA A 142 8.29 -5.90 5.33
CA ALA A 142 9.65 -5.75 4.82
C ALA A 142 10.14 -4.29 4.85
N LEU A 143 9.29 -3.34 4.44
CA LEU A 143 9.62 -1.91 4.51
C LEU A 143 9.82 -1.44 5.97
N GLN A 144 8.94 -1.85 6.88
CA GLN A 144 9.06 -1.51 8.29
C GLN A 144 10.32 -2.10 8.91
N VAL A 145 10.70 -3.32 8.56
CA VAL A 145 11.95 -3.95 9.01
C VAL A 145 13.15 -3.11 8.54
N SER A 146 13.19 -2.71 7.26
CA SER A 146 14.28 -1.87 6.73
C SER A 146 14.38 -0.51 7.44
N LEU A 147 13.23 0.09 7.79
CA LEU A 147 13.19 1.35 8.57
C LEU A 147 13.66 1.16 10.01
N VAL A 148 13.31 0.05 10.64
CA VAL A 148 13.81 -0.30 11.99
C VAL A 148 15.31 -0.57 11.97
N ASP A 149 15.81 -1.26 10.93
CA ASP A 149 17.25 -1.56 10.79
C ASP A 149 18.09 -0.28 10.65
N ILE A 150 17.66 0.69 9.84
CA ILE A 150 18.37 1.94 9.70
C ILE A 150 18.24 2.81 10.95
N ALA A 151 17.08 2.79 11.62
CA ALA A 151 16.88 3.49 12.91
C ALA A 151 17.81 2.94 13.99
N GLU A 152 17.95 1.62 14.10
CA GLU A 152 18.80 0.95 15.08
C GLU A 152 20.28 1.30 14.92
N LYS A 153 20.76 1.36 13.67
CA LYS A 153 22.15 1.78 13.36
C LYS A 153 22.43 3.26 13.67
N ASN A 154 21.38 4.09 13.78
CA ASN A 154 21.50 5.54 13.87
C ASN A 154 20.73 6.12 15.09
N VAL A 155 20.65 5.37 16.19
CA VAL A 155 19.94 5.77 17.42
C VAL A 155 20.46 7.08 17.99
N GLU A 156 21.77 7.31 17.91
CA GLU A 156 22.46 8.45 18.51
C GLU A 156 22.84 9.55 17.50
N VAL A 157 22.55 9.37 16.21
CA VAL A 157 22.81 10.36 15.17
C VAL A 157 21.84 11.51 15.33
N ILE A 158 22.37 12.71 15.52
CA ILE A 158 21.58 13.93 15.73
C ILE A 158 21.15 14.49 14.35
N LEU A 159 19.85 14.69 14.21
CA LEU A 159 19.21 15.31 13.06
C LEU A 159 18.55 16.62 13.52
N PRO A 160 18.67 17.75 12.77
CA PRO A 160 17.82 18.90 13.08
C PRO A 160 16.35 18.54 12.82
N GLY A 161 15.52 18.62 13.86
CA GLY A 161 14.08 18.54 13.70
C GLY A 161 13.56 19.86 13.12
N PHE A 162 12.62 19.74 12.15
CA PHE A 162 12.08 20.89 11.44
C PHE A 162 10.60 21.10 11.75
N THR A 163 10.21 22.36 11.92
CA THR A 163 8.83 22.82 11.76
C THR A 163 8.85 23.99 10.76
N HIS A 164 7.91 24.02 9.81
CA HIS A 164 7.90 25.03 8.74
C HIS A 164 9.20 25.07 7.92
N LEU A 165 9.92 23.94 7.81
CA LEU A 165 11.28 23.84 7.26
C LEU A 165 12.33 24.73 7.94
N GLN A 166 12.04 25.24 9.13
CA GLN A 166 13.00 25.91 10.01
C GLN A 166 13.51 24.92 11.07
N VAL A 167 14.79 25.02 11.40
CA VAL A 167 15.38 24.23 12.50
C VAL A 167 14.65 24.57 13.80
N ALA A 168 14.13 23.55 14.46
CA ALA A 168 13.35 23.69 15.69
C ALA A 168 14.11 23.11 16.89
N GLN A 169 14.20 21.79 16.96
CA GLN A 169 14.81 21.07 18.08
C GLN A 169 15.61 19.87 17.55
N PRO A 170 16.69 19.43 18.22
CA PRO A 170 17.40 18.24 17.79
C PRO A 170 16.56 16.99 18.05
N VAL A 171 16.54 16.08 17.08
CA VAL A 171 15.96 14.74 17.21
C VAL A 171 17.00 13.69 16.79
N SER A 172 16.84 12.42 17.15
CA SER A 172 17.69 11.41 16.55
C SER A 172 17.17 11.00 15.17
N PHE A 173 18.07 10.69 14.25
CA PHE A 173 17.71 10.13 12.95
C PHE A 173 16.90 8.84 13.11
N GLY A 174 17.29 8.00 14.07
CA GLY A 174 16.53 6.77 14.40
C GLY A 174 15.09 7.07 14.82
N HIS A 175 14.88 8.08 15.67
CA HIS A 175 13.53 8.52 16.06
C HIS A 175 12.68 8.95 14.85
N HIS A 176 13.28 9.72 13.94
CA HIS A 176 12.61 10.19 12.74
C HIS A 176 12.17 9.03 11.84
N MET A 177 13.05 8.03 11.62
CA MET A 177 12.71 6.84 10.84
C MET A 177 11.59 6.02 11.48
N LEU A 178 11.55 5.92 12.82
CA LEU A 178 10.48 5.22 13.53
C LEU A 178 9.11 5.91 13.40
N ALA A 179 9.05 7.22 13.12
CA ALA A 179 7.79 7.89 12.82
C ALA A 179 7.13 7.31 11.57
N TYR A 180 7.91 6.96 10.55
CA TYR A 180 7.40 6.26 9.36
C TYR A 180 6.97 4.82 9.67
N VAL A 181 7.67 4.12 10.57
CA VAL A 181 7.23 2.79 11.02
C VAL A 181 5.85 2.86 11.67
N GLU A 182 5.55 3.89 12.48
CA GLU A 182 4.21 4.11 13.05
C GLU A 182 3.15 4.37 11.96
N MET A 183 3.49 5.10 10.89
CA MET A 183 2.56 5.35 9.78
C MET A 183 2.23 4.04 9.05
N PHE A 184 3.24 3.25 8.67
CA PHE A 184 3.05 1.98 7.97
C PHE A 184 2.43 0.89 8.86
N SER A 185 2.57 0.97 10.18
CA SER A 185 1.83 0.11 11.12
C SER A 185 0.32 0.33 10.98
N ARG A 186 -0.10 1.58 10.97
CA ARG A 186 -1.52 1.93 10.79
C ARG A 186 -2.03 1.54 9.38
N ASP A 187 -1.17 1.58 8.36
CA ASP A 187 -1.54 1.13 7.01
C ASP A 187 -1.74 -0.38 6.96
N ALA A 188 -0.87 -1.15 7.64
CA ALA A 188 -1.04 -2.60 7.76
C ALA A 188 -2.35 -2.97 8.49
N GLU A 189 -2.71 -2.27 9.56
CA GLU A 189 -3.97 -2.46 10.28
C GLU A 189 -5.18 -2.16 9.38
N ARG A 190 -5.14 -1.08 8.60
CA ARG A 190 -6.20 -0.75 7.61
C ARG A 190 -6.37 -1.87 6.58
N LEU A 191 -5.29 -2.38 6.04
CA LEU A 191 -5.35 -3.48 5.07
C LEU A 191 -5.94 -4.76 5.68
N GLN A 192 -5.61 -5.07 6.93
CA GLN A 192 -6.23 -6.19 7.65
C GLN A 192 -7.75 -6.01 7.82
N ASP A 193 -8.20 -4.79 8.09
CA ASP A 193 -9.62 -4.48 8.20
C ASP A 193 -10.33 -4.57 6.84
N VAL A 194 -9.75 -4.05 5.79
CA VAL A 194 -10.25 -4.19 4.40
C VAL A 194 -10.37 -5.68 4.03
N ARG A 195 -9.33 -6.46 4.33
CA ARG A 195 -9.29 -7.90 4.04
C ARG A 195 -10.50 -8.67 4.58
N LYS A 196 -10.98 -8.33 5.77
CA LYS A 196 -12.17 -8.95 6.38
C LYS A 196 -13.42 -8.76 5.52
N ARG A 197 -13.58 -7.58 4.91
CA ARG A 197 -14.73 -7.25 4.04
C ARG A 197 -14.54 -7.78 2.62
N VAL A 198 -13.32 -7.86 2.12
CA VAL A 198 -12.99 -8.56 0.85
C VAL A 198 -13.31 -10.04 0.96
N ASN A 199 -13.01 -10.69 2.10
CA ASN A 199 -13.08 -12.13 2.27
C ASN A 199 -14.51 -12.67 2.53
N ARG A 200 -15.50 -12.22 1.72
CA ARG A 200 -16.91 -12.64 1.76
C ARG A 200 -17.32 -13.17 0.40
N LEU A 201 -18.04 -14.31 0.37
CA LEU A 201 -18.39 -15.04 -0.85
C LEU A 201 -19.66 -14.51 -1.53
N PRO A 202 -19.56 -13.95 -2.76
CA PRO A 202 -20.73 -13.64 -3.59
C PRO A 202 -21.32 -14.88 -4.29
N LEU A 203 -20.50 -15.87 -4.64
CA LEU A 203 -20.89 -17.02 -5.49
C LEU A 203 -22.13 -17.73 -4.95
N GLY A 204 -23.05 -18.07 -5.85
CA GLY A 204 -24.39 -18.58 -5.54
C GLY A 204 -25.46 -17.50 -5.45
N ALA A 205 -25.10 -16.21 -5.59
CA ALA A 205 -26.05 -15.12 -5.80
C ALA A 205 -26.66 -15.13 -7.22
N ALA A 206 -26.07 -15.87 -8.14
CA ALA A 206 -26.41 -15.94 -9.55
C ALA A 206 -26.41 -14.53 -10.18
N ALA A 207 -27.39 -14.22 -11.06
CA ALA A 207 -27.43 -12.91 -11.72
C ALA A 207 -27.70 -11.76 -10.73
N LEU A 208 -28.67 -11.94 -9.80
CA LEU A 208 -29.07 -10.97 -8.77
C LEU A 208 -30.07 -11.52 -7.72
N ALA A 209 -30.82 -12.55 -8.07
CA ALA A 209 -31.97 -13.03 -7.27
C ALA A 209 -31.69 -14.35 -6.54
N GLY A 210 -30.49 -14.88 -6.62
CA GLY A 210 -30.19 -16.24 -6.23
C GLY A 210 -30.60 -17.24 -7.31
N THR A 211 -30.78 -18.50 -6.94
CA THR A 211 -31.09 -19.59 -7.86
C THR A 211 -32.11 -20.56 -7.23
N SER A 212 -32.83 -21.28 -8.06
CA SER A 212 -33.77 -22.37 -7.63
C SER A 212 -33.07 -23.69 -7.29
N TYR A 213 -31.77 -23.81 -7.57
CA TYR A 213 -30.98 -24.97 -7.20
C TYR A 213 -30.64 -24.97 -5.70
N PRO A 214 -30.59 -26.11 -5.03
CA PRO A 214 -30.23 -26.22 -3.61
C PRO A 214 -28.70 -26.09 -3.42
N LEU A 215 -28.15 -24.94 -3.72
CA LEU A 215 -26.69 -24.68 -3.56
C LEU A 215 -26.31 -24.61 -2.08
N ASP A 216 -25.18 -25.21 -1.74
CA ASP A 216 -24.54 -25.06 -0.44
C ASP A 216 -23.43 -23.99 -0.54
N ARG A 217 -23.80 -22.72 -0.34
CA ARG A 217 -22.87 -21.58 -0.40
C ARG A 217 -21.85 -21.59 0.73
N GLU A 218 -22.21 -22.13 1.90
CA GLU A 218 -21.28 -22.24 3.04
C GLU A 218 -20.18 -23.27 2.76
N LEU A 219 -20.49 -24.37 2.07
CA LEU A 219 -19.48 -25.33 1.61
C LEU A 219 -18.48 -24.66 0.66
N VAL A 220 -18.95 -23.83 -0.28
CA VAL A 220 -18.09 -23.08 -1.20
C VAL A 220 -17.23 -22.09 -0.45
N ALA A 221 -17.80 -21.31 0.48
CA ALA A 221 -17.06 -20.37 1.30
C ALA A 221 -15.95 -21.05 2.10
N LYS A 222 -16.25 -22.19 2.72
CA LYS A 222 -15.27 -23.00 3.46
C LYS A 222 -14.15 -23.52 2.55
N THR A 223 -14.49 -24.01 1.36
CA THR A 223 -13.52 -24.54 0.38
C THR A 223 -12.55 -23.44 -0.06
N LEU A 224 -13.06 -22.24 -0.32
CA LEU A 224 -12.29 -21.06 -0.72
C LEU A 224 -11.66 -20.30 0.45
N LYS A 225 -11.82 -20.79 1.70
CA LYS A 225 -11.34 -20.15 2.93
C LYS A 225 -11.83 -18.70 3.07
N MET A 226 -13.10 -18.47 2.71
CA MET A 226 -13.77 -17.19 2.94
C MET A 226 -14.48 -17.18 4.30
N ASP A 227 -14.62 -16.01 4.92
CA ASP A 227 -15.15 -15.82 6.28
C ASP A 227 -16.69 -15.89 6.34
N GLY A 228 -17.32 -16.37 5.27
CA GLY A 228 -18.74 -16.58 5.13
C GLY A 228 -19.30 -16.01 3.82
N VAL A 229 -20.61 -16.08 3.65
CA VAL A 229 -21.30 -15.68 2.42
C VAL A 229 -21.86 -14.26 2.51
N CYS A 230 -21.99 -13.58 1.36
CA CYS A 230 -22.77 -12.35 1.23
C CYS A 230 -24.25 -12.68 1.43
N GLN A 231 -24.93 -11.96 2.34
CA GLN A 231 -26.25 -12.33 2.84
C GLN A 231 -27.41 -11.92 1.92
N ASN A 232 -27.19 -10.97 1.02
CA ASN A 232 -28.19 -10.52 0.04
C ASN A 232 -27.63 -10.72 -1.38
N SER A 233 -28.34 -11.45 -2.23
CA SER A 233 -27.87 -11.82 -3.57
C SER A 233 -27.76 -10.61 -4.52
N LEU A 234 -28.63 -9.62 -4.34
CA LEU A 234 -28.62 -8.42 -5.16
C LEU A 234 -27.42 -7.51 -4.84
N ASP A 235 -27.14 -7.35 -3.54
CA ASP A 235 -25.95 -6.64 -3.05
C ASP A 235 -24.66 -7.38 -3.43
N ALA A 236 -24.61 -8.70 -3.30
CA ALA A 236 -23.45 -9.54 -3.56
C ALA A 236 -22.83 -9.35 -4.96
N VAL A 237 -23.66 -9.09 -5.97
CA VAL A 237 -23.21 -8.87 -7.36
C VAL A 237 -23.02 -7.38 -7.70
N SER A 238 -23.57 -6.48 -6.88
CA SER A 238 -23.49 -5.02 -7.06
C SER A 238 -22.30 -4.40 -6.33
N ASP A 239 -21.97 -4.89 -5.14
CA ASP A 239 -20.98 -4.32 -4.23
C ASP A 239 -19.59 -4.20 -4.87
N ARG A 240 -19.01 -3.02 -4.74
CA ARG A 240 -17.62 -2.69 -5.04
C ARG A 240 -16.98 -1.86 -3.92
N ASP A 241 -17.64 -1.75 -2.77
CA ASP A 241 -17.12 -1.03 -1.60
C ASP A 241 -15.74 -1.55 -1.20
N PHE A 242 -15.54 -2.86 -1.26
CA PHE A 242 -14.26 -3.49 -0.96
C PHE A 242 -13.11 -2.99 -1.85
N ALA A 243 -13.37 -2.70 -3.13
CA ALA A 243 -12.37 -2.16 -4.06
C ALA A 243 -12.08 -0.68 -3.79
N ILE A 244 -13.12 0.10 -3.47
CA ILE A 244 -13.00 1.50 -3.06
C ILE A 244 -12.24 1.61 -1.74
N GLU A 245 -12.58 0.79 -0.76
CA GLU A 245 -11.94 0.77 0.56
C GLU A 245 -10.46 0.37 0.46
N PHE A 246 -10.14 -0.65 -0.33
CA PHE A 246 -8.75 -1.01 -0.62
C PHE A 246 -8.00 0.17 -1.26
N SER A 247 -8.57 0.79 -2.28
CA SER A 247 -7.94 1.92 -2.98
C SER A 247 -7.77 3.14 -2.07
N ALA A 248 -8.68 3.35 -1.11
CA ALA A 248 -8.56 4.39 -0.09
C ALA A 248 -7.38 4.10 0.87
N ALA A 249 -7.26 2.86 1.35
CA ALA A 249 -6.14 2.43 2.19
C ALA A 249 -4.81 2.53 1.42
N ALA A 250 -4.77 2.08 0.16
CA ALA A 250 -3.62 2.20 -0.73
C ALA A 250 -3.22 3.67 -0.97
N SER A 251 -4.20 4.56 -1.20
CA SER A 251 -3.96 5.99 -1.39
C SER A 251 -3.31 6.61 -0.15
N LEU A 252 -3.77 6.26 1.05
CA LEU A 252 -3.20 6.76 2.30
C LEU A 252 -1.77 6.24 2.51
N CYS A 253 -1.51 4.97 2.21
CA CYS A 253 -0.16 4.40 2.23
C CYS A 253 0.77 5.15 1.26
N MET A 254 0.33 5.41 0.03
CA MET A 254 1.09 6.19 -0.95
C MET A 254 1.33 7.64 -0.51
N VAL A 255 0.41 8.25 0.25
CA VAL A 255 0.64 9.57 0.86
C VAL A 255 1.78 9.51 1.89
N HIS A 256 1.87 8.45 2.70
CA HIS A 256 2.99 8.26 3.63
C HIS A 256 4.30 8.05 2.87
N ILE A 257 4.31 7.26 1.81
CA ILE A 257 5.47 7.10 0.91
C ILE A 257 5.86 8.45 0.28
N SER A 258 4.88 9.24 -0.19
CA SER A 258 5.14 10.57 -0.79
C SER A 258 5.79 11.54 0.20
N ARG A 259 5.33 11.56 1.46
CA ARG A 259 5.95 12.38 2.52
C ARG A 259 7.38 11.97 2.80
N MET A 260 7.63 10.66 2.94
CA MET A 260 8.99 10.13 3.10
C MET A 260 9.87 10.45 1.88
N SER A 261 9.32 10.34 0.68
CA SER A 261 10.01 10.70 -0.57
C SER A 261 10.47 12.14 -0.58
N GLU A 262 9.59 13.07 -0.17
CA GLU A 262 9.92 14.50 -0.10
C GLU A 262 11.11 14.76 0.83
N GLU A 263 11.13 14.15 2.02
CA GLU A 263 12.25 14.31 2.95
C GLU A 263 13.54 13.68 2.41
N LEU A 264 13.48 12.50 1.80
CA LEU A 264 14.66 11.86 1.19
C LEU A 264 15.24 12.71 0.05
N ILE A 265 14.39 13.34 -0.78
CA ILE A 265 14.80 14.25 -1.86
C ILE A 265 15.50 15.47 -1.27
N LEU A 266 14.90 16.12 -0.27
CA LEU A 266 15.50 17.26 0.42
C LEU A 266 16.85 16.89 1.03
N TRP A 267 16.90 15.79 1.78
CA TRP A 267 18.10 15.36 2.50
C TRP A 267 19.24 14.92 1.57
N MET A 268 18.94 14.38 0.40
CA MET A 268 19.94 14.02 -0.59
C MET A 268 20.45 15.25 -1.36
N SER A 269 19.70 16.36 -1.39
CA SER A 269 20.09 17.56 -2.13
C SER A 269 21.40 18.16 -1.59
N GLN A 270 22.12 18.89 -2.46
CA GLN A 270 23.38 19.54 -2.07
C GLN A 270 23.20 20.57 -0.94
N ASN A 271 22.02 21.16 -0.81
CA ASN A 271 21.72 22.16 0.21
C ASN A 271 21.62 21.53 1.62
N PHE A 272 21.15 20.30 1.72
CA PHE A 272 21.07 19.55 2.98
C PHE A 272 22.28 18.61 3.15
N GLY A 273 22.49 17.71 2.21
CA GLY A 273 23.61 16.77 2.23
C GLY A 273 23.58 15.77 3.39
N PHE A 274 22.40 15.49 3.95
CA PHE A 274 22.22 14.66 5.15
C PHE A 274 22.36 13.17 4.88
N ILE A 275 21.99 12.74 3.67
CA ILE A 275 22.05 11.35 3.25
C ILE A 275 22.62 11.19 1.85
N GLN A 276 22.99 9.98 1.52
CA GLN A 276 23.25 9.54 0.16
C GLN A 276 22.47 8.25 -0.09
N ILE A 277 21.67 8.24 -1.16
CA ILE A 277 21.01 7.03 -1.66
C ILE A 277 22.01 6.26 -2.50
N ALA A 278 22.03 4.93 -2.39
CA ALA A 278 22.95 4.07 -3.13
C ALA A 278 22.76 4.22 -4.65
N ASP A 279 23.84 4.16 -5.39
CA ASP A 279 23.89 4.44 -6.84
C ASP A 279 22.89 3.59 -7.66
N ARG A 280 22.63 2.36 -7.24
CA ARG A 280 21.64 1.47 -7.88
C ARG A 280 20.18 1.96 -7.80
N PHE A 281 19.89 2.97 -6.98
CA PHE A 281 18.57 3.59 -6.83
C PHE A 281 18.55 5.05 -7.30
N THR A 282 19.59 5.50 -7.98
CA THR A 282 19.73 6.86 -8.52
C THR A 282 20.04 6.80 -10.00
N THR A 283 19.81 7.90 -10.71
CA THR A 283 20.23 8.02 -12.10
C THR A 283 21.21 9.19 -12.28
N GLY A 284 22.01 9.10 -13.33
CA GLY A 284 22.91 10.20 -13.73
C GLY A 284 22.23 11.15 -14.71
N SER A 285 22.95 12.23 -15.04
CA SER A 285 22.55 13.13 -16.11
C SER A 285 23.36 12.81 -17.38
N SER A 286 22.71 12.83 -18.54
CA SER A 286 23.39 12.65 -19.84
C SER A 286 24.32 13.80 -20.21
N ILE A 287 24.16 14.97 -19.57
CA ILE A 287 24.93 16.17 -19.87
C ILE A 287 25.76 16.68 -18.70
N MET A 288 25.39 16.34 -17.45
CA MET A 288 26.05 16.78 -16.22
C MET A 288 26.64 15.57 -15.48
N PRO A 289 27.93 15.22 -15.70
CA PRO A 289 28.52 13.97 -15.20
C PRO A 289 28.61 13.87 -13.67
N GLN A 290 28.53 14.99 -12.96
CA GLN A 290 28.57 15.06 -11.50
C GLN A 290 27.20 14.87 -10.82
N LYS A 291 26.10 14.86 -11.61
CA LYS A 291 24.73 14.91 -11.07
C LYS A 291 24.18 13.50 -10.82
N LYS A 292 23.67 13.26 -9.63
CA LYS A 292 22.88 12.07 -9.24
C LYS A 292 21.48 12.51 -8.83
N ASN A 293 20.47 11.89 -9.44
CA ASN A 293 19.07 12.23 -9.24
C ASN A 293 18.39 11.22 -8.33
N PRO A 294 17.51 11.65 -7.41
CA PRO A 294 16.72 10.78 -6.55
C PRO A 294 15.44 10.30 -7.26
N ASP A 295 15.58 9.62 -8.43
CA ASP A 295 14.44 9.29 -9.29
C ASP A 295 13.42 8.38 -8.61
N VAL A 296 13.86 7.44 -7.76
CA VAL A 296 12.94 6.52 -7.06
C VAL A 296 11.97 7.29 -6.16
N PRO A 297 12.42 8.12 -5.21
CA PRO A 297 11.49 8.90 -4.39
C PRO A 297 10.70 9.93 -5.20
N GLU A 298 11.28 10.55 -6.24
CA GLU A 298 10.54 11.50 -7.10
C GLU A 298 9.38 10.79 -7.82
N LEU A 299 9.65 9.64 -8.41
CA LEU A 299 8.63 8.87 -9.12
C LEU A 299 7.55 8.33 -8.18
N ALA A 300 7.90 7.87 -6.98
CA ALA A 300 6.95 7.42 -5.98
C ALA A 300 6.01 8.55 -5.54
N ARG A 301 6.56 9.76 -5.33
CA ARG A 301 5.77 10.98 -5.09
C ARG A 301 4.79 11.26 -6.23
N GLY A 302 5.22 11.13 -7.48
CA GLY A 302 4.35 11.27 -8.66
C GLY A 302 3.28 10.19 -8.77
N LYS A 303 3.64 8.91 -8.52
CA LYS A 303 2.70 7.77 -8.56
C LYS A 303 1.59 7.85 -7.50
N THR A 304 1.79 8.60 -6.43
CA THR A 304 0.75 8.85 -5.42
C THR A 304 -0.49 9.48 -6.05
N GLY A 305 -0.32 10.47 -6.93
CA GLY A 305 -1.44 11.08 -7.66
C GLY A 305 -2.20 10.11 -8.55
N ARG A 306 -1.50 9.13 -9.16
CA ARG A 306 -2.11 8.06 -9.97
C ARG A 306 -3.03 7.18 -9.12
N VAL A 307 -2.56 6.71 -7.96
CA VAL A 307 -3.36 5.85 -7.05
C VAL A 307 -4.57 6.61 -6.50
N VAL A 308 -4.42 7.88 -6.12
CA VAL A 308 -5.54 8.74 -5.70
C VAL A 308 -6.55 8.92 -6.85
N GLY A 309 -6.06 9.07 -8.09
CA GLY A 309 -6.92 9.14 -9.29
C GLY A 309 -7.77 7.87 -9.47
N HIS A 310 -7.20 6.70 -9.22
CA HIS A 310 -7.93 5.43 -9.28
C HIS A 310 -9.03 5.31 -8.22
N LEU A 311 -8.77 5.75 -6.98
CA LEU A 311 -9.80 5.85 -5.95
C LEU A 311 -10.97 6.73 -6.41
N MET A 312 -10.68 7.90 -6.98
CA MET A 312 -11.71 8.80 -7.49
C MET A 312 -12.48 8.20 -8.66
N ALA A 313 -11.81 7.44 -9.54
CA ALA A 313 -12.46 6.73 -10.63
C ALA A 313 -13.47 5.70 -10.10
N LEU A 314 -13.10 4.88 -9.11
CA LEU A 314 -13.98 3.87 -8.51
C LEU A 314 -15.19 4.49 -7.77
N ILE A 315 -14.98 5.56 -7.00
CA ILE A 315 -16.07 6.29 -6.36
C ILE A 315 -17.04 6.86 -7.42
N THR A 316 -16.49 7.43 -8.47
CA THR A 316 -17.28 8.03 -9.55
C THR A 316 -18.05 6.96 -10.34
N LEU A 317 -17.44 5.80 -10.57
CA LEU A 317 -18.07 4.65 -11.20
C LEU A 317 -19.33 4.23 -10.44
N MET A 318 -19.26 4.09 -9.12
CA MET A 318 -20.34 3.53 -8.32
C MET A 318 -21.46 4.53 -7.99
N LYS A 319 -21.18 5.84 -7.95
CA LYS A 319 -22.10 6.88 -7.42
C LYS A 319 -23.46 6.98 -8.10
N GLY A 320 -23.64 6.49 -9.29
CA GLY A 320 -24.86 6.66 -10.08
C GLY A 320 -25.42 5.37 -10.65
N GLN A 321 -24.85 4.21 -10.32
CA GLN A 321 -25.32 2.93 -10.81
C GLN A 321 -26.55 2.46 -10.04
N PRO A 322 -27.58 1.88 -10.72
CA PRO A 322 -28.60 1.08 -10.05
C PRO A 322 -28.00 -0.21 -9.50
N LEU A 323 -28.72 -0.88 -8.61
CA LEU A 323 -28.30 -2.16 -8.05
C LEU A 323 -28.16 -3.26 -9.12
N ALA A 324 -27.59 -4.37 -8.73
CA ALA A 324 -27.16 -5.49 -9.55
C ALA A 324 -25.91 -5.16 -10.39
N TYR A 325 -25.83 -5.68 -11.61
CA TYR A 325 -24.69 -5.51 -12.48
C TYR A 325 -25.04 -4.66 -13.70
N ASN A 326 -24.21 -3.66 -13.96
CA ASN A 326 -24.19 -2.92 -15.22
C ASN A 326 -22.81 -3.10 -15.87
N LYS A 327 -22.73 -2.93 -17.18
CA LYS A 327 -21.46 -3.08 -17.92
C LYS A 327 -20.39 -2.09 -17.43
N ASP A 328 -20.79 -0.97 -16.81
CA ASP A 328 -19.93 -0.03 -16.11
C ASP A 328 -18.97 -0.72 -15.13
N ASN A 329 -19.41 -1.77 -14.43
CA ASN A 329 -18.58 -2.53 -13.50
C ASN A 329 -17.38 -3.24 -14.16
N GLN A 330 -17.27 -3.25 -15.48
CA GLN A 330 -16.03 -3.67 -16.14
C GLN A 330 -14.87 -2.72 -15.85
N GLU A 331 -15.17 -1.43 -15.68
CA GLU A 331 -14.21 -0.36 -15.38
C GLU A 331 -13.68 -0.37 -13.94
N ASP A 332 -14.14 -1.27 -13.09
CA ASP A 332 -13.62 -1.43 -11.74
C ASP A 332 -12.20 -2.05 -11.70
N LYS A 333 -11.85 -2.83 -12.73
CA LYS A 333 -10.68 -3.70 -12.72
C LYS A 333 -9.38 -2.98 -13.03
N GLU A 334 -9.31 -2.19 -14.10
CA GLU A 334 -8.06 -1.53 -14.48
C GLU A 334 -7.54 -0.58 -13.40
N PRO A 335 -8.38 0.30 -12.79
CA PRO A 335 -7.94 1.13 -11.68
C PRO A 335 -7.49 0.32 -10.46
N LEU A 336 -8.20 -0.75 -10.13
CA LEU A 336 -7.86 -1.62 -9.01
C LEU A 336 -6.54 -2.37 -9.26
N PHE A 337 -6.38 -2.96 -10.42
CA PHE A 337 -5.18 -3.71 -10.80
C PHE A 337 -3.94 -2.82 -10.83
N ASP A 338 -4.04 -1.65 -11.41
CA ASP A 338 -2.94 -0.70 -11.47
C ASP A 338 -2.58 -0.13 -10.09
N THR A 339 -3.58 0.09 -9.22
CA THR A 339 -3.34 0.47 -7.81
C THR A 339 -2.53 -0.59 -7.08
N VAL A 340 -2.90 -1.87 -7.22
CA VAL A 340 -2.18 -2.99 -6.61
C VAL A 340 -0.74 -3.07 -7.12
N ASP A 341 -0.55 -3.06 -8.44
CA ASP A 341 0.79 -3.16 -9.05
C ASP A 341 1.67 -1.98 -8.64
N THR A 342 1.13 -0.76 -8.69
CA THR A 342 1.84 0.46 -8.29
C THR A 342 2.27 0.41 -6.83
N LEU A 343 1.38 -0.02 -5.92
CA LEU A 343 1.69 -0.11 -4.50
C LEU A 343 2.75 -1.18 -4.21
N LYS A 344 2.61 -2.38 -4.78
CA LYS A 344 3.58 -3.48 -4.61
C LYS A 344 4.98 -3.08 -5.05
N ASP A 345 5.11 -2.53 -6.25
CA ASP A 345 6.41 -2.13 -6.79
C ASP A 345 7.04 -1.00 -5.97
N THR A 346 6.22 -0.05 -5.51
CA THR A 346 6.70 1.03 -4.65
C THR A 346 7.19 0.49 -3.31
N LEU A 347 6.46 -0.39 -2.66
CA LEU A 347 6.86 -0.97 -1.37
C LEU A 347 8.15 -1.79 -1.49
N ARG A 348 8.29 -2.60 -2.55
CA ARG A 348 9.50 -3.39 -2.82
C ARG A 348 10.73 -2.50 -2.97
N ILE A 349 10.65 -1.52 -3.86
CA ILE A 349 11.82 -0.68 -4.13
C ILE A 349 12.19 0.17 -2.91
N PHE A 350 11.22 0.62 -2.12
CA PHE A 350 11.49 1.37 -0.90
C PHE A 350 12.14 0.52 0.19
N ALA A 351 11.67 -0.71 0.40
CA ALA A 351 12.27 -1.63 1.35
C ALA A 351 13.76 -1.86 1.06
N GLU A 352 14.13 -2.02 -0.22
CA GLU A 352 15.52 -2.19 -0.63
C GLU A 352 16.31 -0.87 -0.56
N MET A 353 15.72 0.24 -1.00
CA MET A 353 16.39 1.54 -1.07
C MET A 353 16.75 2.06 0.33
N ILE A 354 15.84 1.94 1.30
CA ILE A 354 16.09 2.39 2.69
C ILE A 354 17.31 1.69 3.28
N GLY A 355 17.47 0.39 3.04
CA GLY A 355 18.65 -0.36 3.48
C GLY A 355 19.98 0.08 2.84
N GLY A 356 19.92 0.79 1.72
CA GLY A 356 21.06 1.32 0.98
C GLY A 356 21.40 2.80 1.25
N ILE A 357 20.73 3.45 2.20
CA ILE A 357 20.98 4.84 2.56
C ILE A 357 22.24 4.95 3.42
N THR A 358 23.15 5.85 3.05
CA THR A 358 24.28 6.29 3.87
C THR A 358 23.90 7.58 4.57
N VAL A 359 23.95 7.59 5.88
CA VAL A 359 23.68 8.75 6.75
C VAL A 359 24.96 9.55 6.91
N LYS A 360 24.88 10.88 6.95
CA LYS A 360 26.02 11.83 7.11
C LYS A 360 25.84 12.66 8.39
N PRO A 361 26.25 12.11 9.56
CA PRO A 361 26.01 12.75 10.85
C PRO A 361 26.58 14.16 10.96
N GLU A 362 27.78 14.41 10.41
CA GLU A 362 28.46 15.70 10.51
C GLU A 362 27.65 16.82 9.84
N ALA A 363 27.03 16.53 8.69
CA ALA A 363 26.21 17.51 7.97
C ALA A 363 24.93 17.84 8.76
N MET A 364 24.33 16.84 9.39
CA MET A 364 23.13 16.98 10.23
C MET A 364 23.43 17.79 11.49
N GLU A 365 24.50 17.47 12.22
CA GLU A 365 24.92 18.19 13.43
C GLU A 365 25.27 19.66 13.09
N ALA A 366 26.04 19.91 12.03
CA ALA A 366 26.35 21.25 11.59
C ALA A 366 25.10 22.08 11.24
N ALA A 367 24.05 21.43 10.69
CA ALA A 367 22.78 22.09 10.41
C ALA A 367 22.00 22.40 11.69
N ALA A 368 22.01 21.50 12.66
CA ALA A 368 21.34 21.70 13.96
C ALA A 368 21.96 22.88 14.75
N LEU A 369 23.29 23.02 14.74
CA LEU A 369 23.98 24.12 15.41
C LEU A 369 23.64 25.49 14.80
N ARG A 370 23.44 25.57 13.49
CA ARG A 370 23.12 26.85 12.81
C ARG A 370 21.74 27.42 13.16
N GLY A 371 20.85 26.63 13.73
CA GLY A 371 19.46 27.01 13.99
C GLY A 371 19.13 27.30 15.44
N TYR A 372 20.11 27.39 16.33
CA TYR A 372 19.87 27.54 17.79
C TYR A 372 18.90 26.51 18.34
N ALA A 373 19.04 25.25 17.93
CA ALA A 373 18.11 24.18 18.22
C ALA A 373 17.93 23.89 19.73
N THR A 374 18.84 24.39 20.57
CA THR A 374 18.82 24.24 22.04
C THR A 374 18.24 25.46 22.80
N ALA A 375 17.69 26.43 22.08
CA ALA A 375 17.11 27.63 22.70
C ALA A 375 15.97 27.28 23.70
N THR A 376 15.11 26.32 23.35
CA THR A 376 14.04 25.84 24.26
C THR A 376 14.63 25.19 25.51
N ASP A 377 15.74 24.47 25.38
CA ASP A 377 16.42 23.83 26.52
C ASP A 377 16.93 24.86 27.52
N LEU A 378 17.44 26.01 27.05
CA LEU A 378 17.82 27.13 27.90
C LEU A 378 16.61 27.73 28.64
N ALA A 379 15.46 27.85 27.96
CA ALA A 379 14.23 28.33 28.62
C ALA A 379 13.79 27.35 29.70
N ASP A 380 13.76 26.05 29.41
CA ASP A 380 13.42 25.01 30.37
C ASP A 380 14.41 24.96 31.57
N TYR A 381 15.69 25.20 31.31
CA TYR A 381 16.71 25.32 32.35
C TYR A 381 16.39 26.48 33.30
N LEU A 382 16.06 27.64 32.80
CA LEU A 382 15.70 28.80 33.59
C LEU A 382 14.40 28.59 34.37
N VAL A 383 13.42 27.90 33.78
CA VAL A 383 12.19 27.51 34.51
C VAL A 383 12.50 26.59 35.67
N LYS A 384 13.39 25.63 35.53
CA LYS A 384 13.85 24.76 36.61
C LYS A 384 14.61 25.52 37.72
N LYS A 385 15.23 26.66 37.36
CA LYS A 385 15.84 27.59 38.32
C LYS A 385 14.82 28.55 38.97
N GLY A 386 13.52 28.43 38.67
CA GLY A 386 12.41 29.16 39.27
C GLY A 386 11.87 30.35 38.48
N LEU A 387 12.35 30.58 37.25
CA LEU A 387 11.84 31.65 36.41
C LEU A 387 10.49 31.26 35.76
N PRO A 388 9.46 32.15 35.72
CA PRO A 388 8.27 31.89 34.95
C PRO A 388 8.60 31.66 33.46
N PHE A 389 7.87 30.75 32.81
CA PHE A 389 8.19 30.36 31.44
C PHE A 389 8.22 31.55 30.46
N ARG A 390 7.32 32.52 30.59
CA ARG A 390 7.28 33.69 29.69
C ARG A 390 8.53 34.56 29.83
N ASP A 391 8.99 34.75 31.10
CA ASP A 391 10.20 35.53 31.39
C ASP A 391 11.45 34.76 30.92
N ALA A 392 11.47 33.44 31.09
CA ALA A 392 12.52 32.57 30.56
C ALA A 392 12.58 32.68 29.01
N HIS A 393 11.45 32.63 28.33
CA HIS A 393 11.38 32.76 26.87
C HIS A 393 11.93 34.12 26.37
N GLU A 394 11.59 35.23 27.04
CA GLU A 394 12.11 36.56 26.69
C GLU A 394 13.62 36.64 26.96
N THR A 395 14.09 36.12 28.08
CA THR A 395 15.51 36.01 28.42
C THR A 395 16.28 35.26 27.35
N VAL A 396 15.76 34.13 26.88
CA VAL A 396 16.39 33.33 25.84
C VAL A 396 16.38 34.04 24.48
N ALA A 397 15.33 34.79 24.15
CA ALA A 397 15.30 35.60 22.95
C ALA A 397 16.44 36.62 22.90
N HIS A 398 16.76 37.24 24.05
CA HIS A 398 17.92 38.13 24.18
C HIS A 398 19.26 37.39 24.04
N ALA A 399 19.41 36.21 24.63
CA ALA A 399 20.59 35.38 24.47
C ALA A 399 20.82 34.94 23.01
N VAL A 400 19.76 34.52 22.29
CA VAL A 400 19.81 34.18 20.85
C VAL A 400 20.20 35.36 20.03
N LYS A 401 19.68 36.58 20.30
CA LYS A 401 20.06 37.82 19.63
C LYS A 401 21.56 38.14 19.84
N ALA A 402 22.09 37.95 21.04
CA ALA A 402 23.49 38.11 21.33
C ALA A 402 24.35 37.08 20.57
N ALA A 403 24.00 35.81 20.62
CA ALA A 403 24.68 34.74 19.89
C ALA A 403 24.72 35.02 18.38
N THR A 404 23.57 35.45 17.81
CA THR A 404 23.49 35.88 16.39
C THR A 404 24.44 37.04 16.08
N SER A 405 24.52 38.04 16.96
CA SER A 405 25.42 39.20 16.77
C SER A 405 26.90 38.83 16.80
N HIS A 406 27.24 37.83 17.63
CA HIS A 406 28.60 37.29 17.74
C HIS A 406 28.88 36.16 16.70
N LYS A 407 27.89 35.75 15.94
CA LYS A 407 27.97 34.64 14.95
C LYS A 407 28.45 33.31 15.57
N VAL A 408 27.98 33.00 16.77
CA VAL A 408 28.30 31.79 17.51
C VAL A 408 27.00 31.06 17.91
N ASP A 409 27.11 29.79 18.29
CA ASP A 409 25.99 29.06 18.91
C ASP A 409 25.77 29.49 20.37
N LEU A 410 24.59 29.20 20.94
CA LEU A 410 24.29 29.48 22.34
C LEU A 410 25.29 28.82 23.31
N ALA A 411 25.74 27.62 22.98
CA ALA A 411 26.73 26.88 23.76
C ALA A 411 28.15 27.50 23.74
N GLU A 412 28.42 28.38 22.78
CA GLU A 412 29.70 29.03 22.62
C GLU A 412 29.74 30.41 23.30
N LEU A 413 28.60 30.92 23.78
CA LEU A 413 28.58 32.17 24.54
C LEU A 413 29.30 32.00 25.89
N PRO A 414 30.20 32.93 26.27
CA PRO A 414 30.85 32.92 27.57
C PRO A 414 29.82 32.99 28.71
N LEU A 415 30.06 32.25 29.82
CA LEU A 415 29.18 32.25 31.00
C LEU A 415 28.84 33.66 31.49
N ALA A 416 29.82 34.55 31.53
CA ALA A 416 29.63 35.93 31.96
C ALA A 416 28.68 36.72 31.04
N VAL A 417 28.55 36.34 29.76
CA VAL A 417 27.57 36.93 28.84
C VAL A 417 26.19 36.35 29.10
N LEU A 418 26.05 35.03 29.29
CA LEU A 418 24.78 34.38 29.64
C LEU A 418 24.24 34.91 30.98
N GLN A 419 25.12 35.15 31.98
CA GLN A 419 24.74 35.70 33.28
C GLN A 419 24.27 37.17 33.25
N GLN A 420 24.59 37.93 32.16
CA GLN A 420 24.01 39.26 31.95
C GLN A 420 22.48 39.19 31.69
N PHE A 421 22.01 38.10 31.11
CA PHE A 421 20.59 37.92 30.85
C PHE A 421 19.85 37.36 32.06
N ASN A 422 20.49 36.45 32.83
CA ASN A 422 19.96 35.98 34.11
C ASN A 422 21.11 35.49 35.01
N PRO A 423 21.28 36.08 36.22
CA PRO A 423 22.38 35.74 37.11
C PRO A 423 22.28 34.31 37.73
N SER A 424 21.12 33.65 37.60
CA SER A 424 20.95 32.25 38.06
C SER A 424 21.59 31.23 37.11
N ILE A 425 22.08 31.66 35.93
CA ILE A 425 22.76 30.77 35.00
C ILE A 425 24.14 30.41 35.58
N GLU A 426 24.37 29.11 35.67
CA GLU A 426 25.61 28.54 36.21
C GLU A 426 26.32 27.72 35.10
N LYS A 427 27.48 27.16 35.40
CA LYS A 427 28.32 26.44 34.42
C LYS A 427 27.64 25.19 33.85
N ASP A 428 26.69 24.60 34.61
CA ASP A 428 25.88 23.43 34.17
C ASP A 428 24.97 23.70 32.95
N VAL A 429 24.77 24.98 32.59
CA VAL A 429 24.03 25.38 31.38
C VAL A 429 24.65 24.78 30.09
N TYR A 430 25.96 24.58 30.05
CA TYR A 430 26.61 24.04 28.88
C TYR A 430 26.28 22.57 28.61
N ASP A 431 25.95 21.79 29.66
CA ASP A 431 25.45 20.42 29.48
C ASP A 431 24.09 20.43 28.83
N VAL A 432 23.24 21.42 29.18
CA VAL A 432 21.90 21.59 28.61
C VAL A 432 21.94 22.13 27.17
N LEU A 433 22.86 23.06 26.90
CA LEU A 433 23.01 23.71 25.57
C LEU A 433 23.70 22.81 24.54
N SER A 434 24.29 21.69 24.91
CA SER A 434 24.82 20.75 23.96
C SER A 434 23.70 20.04 23.19
N LEU A 435 23.87 19.79 21.88
CA LEU A 435 22.89 19.02 21.09
C LEU A 435 22.59 17.66 21.72
N ARG A 436 23.62 17.00 22.26
CA ARG A 436 23.47 15.70 22.94
C ARG A 436 22.73 15.82 24.27
N GLY A 437 22.99 16.86 25.04
CA GLY A 437 22.25 17.17 26.27
C GLY A 437 20.77 17.38 26.00
N SER A 438 20.48 18.20 25.02
CA SER A 438 19.12 18.46 24.52
C SER A 438 18.41 17.15 24.12
N LEU A 439 19.06 16.30 23.31
CA LEU A 439 18.52 15.01 22.86
C LEU A 439 18.22 14.09 24.07
N ASN A 440 19.17 13.94 25.00
CA ASN A 440 19.05 13.06 26.15
C ASN A 440 17.99 13.50 27.17
N ALA A 441 17.74 14.82 27.27
CA ALA A 441 16.74 15.37 28.17
C ALA A 441 15.30 14.96 27.81
N ARG A 442 15.04 14.57 26.57
CA ARG A 442 13.70 14.19 26.07
C ARG A 442 13.42 12.70 26.28
N ASN A 443 13.58 12.23 27.53
CA ASN A 443 13.47 10.82 27.94
C ASN A 443 12.08 10.47 28.48
N ILE A 444 11.03 11.01 27.88
CA ILE A 444 9.63 10.62 28.13
C ILE A 444 9.20 9.55 27.14
N LEU A 445 8.11 8.83 27.41
CA LEU A 445 7.52 7.87 26.49
C LEU A 445 7.25 8.54 25.13
N GLY A 446 7.79 7.97 24.06
CA GLY A 446 7.67 8.54 22.71
C GLY A 446 8.66 9.67 22.42
N GLY A 447 9.53 10.04 23.37
CA GLY A 447 10.56 11.05 23.17
C GLY A 447 11.73 10.57 22.32
N THR A 448 12.61 11.51 21.95
CA THR A 448 13.75 11.26 21.03
C THR A 448 15.04 10.81 21.72
N ALA A 449 15.07 10.75 23.07
CA ALA A 449 16.26 10.27 23.76
C ALA A 449 16.64 8.85 23.33
N PRO A 450 17.93 8.51 23.21
CA PRO A 450 18.39 7.19 22.72
C PRO A 450 17.78 6.01 23.48
N ALA A 451 17.52 6.14 24.80
CA ALA A 451 16.86 5.11 25.58
C ALA A 451 15.42 4.84 25.11
N GLN A 452 14.67 5.91 24.77
CA GLN A 452 13.30 5.79 24.26
C GLN A 452 13.27 5.25 22.84
N VAL A 453 14.23 5.64 21.99
CA VAL A 453 14.37 5.12 20.63
C VAL A 453 14.67 3.62 20.65
N LYS A 454 15.58 3.17 21.51
CA LYS A 454 15.87 1.73 21.73
C LYS A 454 14.64 0.97 22.20
N ALA A 455 13.85 1.53 23.11
CA ALA A 455 12.60 0.92 23.56
C ALA A 455 11.55 0.81 22.44
N GLN A 456 11.42 1.84 21.58
CA GLN A 456 10.55 1.81 20.41
C GLN A 456 11.01 0.76 19.38
N ILE A 457 12.31 0.66 19.12
CA ILE A 457 12.89 -0.38 18.25
C ILE A 457 12.53 -1.78 18.76
N ALA A 458 12.75 -2.05 20.06
CA ALA A 458 12.42 -3.35 20.65
C ALA A 458 10.93 -3.69 20.51
N ARG A 459 10.04 -2.72 20.73
CA ARG A 459 8.59 -2.87 20.54
C ARG A 459 8.25 -3.23 19.08
N HIS A 460 8.84 -2.53 18.10
CA HIS A 460 8.59 -2.81 16.70
C HIS A 460 9.18 -4.15 16.25
N ARG A 461 10.35 -4.54 16.74
CA ARG A 461 10.92 -5.88 16.50
C ARG A 461 9.97 -6.98 16.96
N THR A 462 9.40 -6.86 18.17
CA THR A 462 8.43 -7.83 18.70
C THR A 462 7.15 -7.89 17.87
N ARG A 463 6.67 -6.75 17.36
CA ARG A 463 5.45 -6.69 16.55
C ARG A 463 5.66 -7.25 15.13
N LEU A 464 6.86 -7.09 14.57
CA LEU A 464 7.19 -7.49 13.20
C LEU A 464 7.74 -8.93 13.10
N ALA A 465 8.06 -9.57 14.23
CA ALA A 465 8.44 -10.98 14.31
C ALA A 465 7.20 -11.89 14.15
#